data_6d12cfdbd10c82dc1b9da5a95bf15ed0
#
_entry.id   6d12cfdbd10c82dc1b9da5a95bf15ed0
#
_cell.length_a   1.000
_cell.length_b   1.000
_cell.length_c   1.000
_cell.angle_alpha   90.00
_cell.angle_beta   90.00
_cell.angle_gamma   90.00
#
_symmetry.space_group_name_H-M   'P 1'
#
loop_
_entity.id
_entity.type
_entity.pdbx_description
1 polymer ?
#
loop_
_entity_poly.entity_id
_entity_poly.type
_entity_poly.pdbx_seq_one_letter_code
_entity_poly.pdbx_strand_id
1 'polypeptide(L)'
;EAIEAVYHEARFRTAEWSQVGSLGTDTSAIDLYLRGILSKVDVEAIRRKKLTVVADPANGAGCVTTPYLLRALGCRVLTLNGQPDGAFPGRLPEPTIEHLGDLLRVVPEAKADVGVAHDGDADRAIFVDETGAFLFGDKSLALLARSELEGRGGLVVTPVSTSSVLEDVVRDAGGKMLRTKVGSPIVARAMFAEGAVFGGEENGGIIFPAHQFCRDGGMTLAKLLEVVAREGKPLSALVGALPQYSLSKATVEVPV
;
A
#
# COMPACT_ATOMS: atom_id res chain seq x y z
N GLU A 1 4.02 -3.05 -22.87
CA GLU A 1 4.98 -3.39 -23.96
C GLU A 1 4.31 -3.46 -25.33
N ALA A 2 3.27 -4.29 -25.58
CA ALA A 2 2.64 -4.38 -26.90
C ALA A 2 1.94 -3.07 -27.32
N ILE A 3 1.24 -2.40 -26.41
CA ILE A 3 0.60 -1.11 -26.65
C ILE A 3 1.65 -0.02 -26.85
N GLU A 4 2.69 0.00 -26.05
CA GLU A 4 3.82 0.92 -26.19
C GLU A 4 4.52 0.77 -27.54
N ALA A 5 4.75 -0.47 -28.00
CA ALA A 5 5.33 -0.72 -29.31
C ALA A 5 4.47 -0.13 -30.43
N VAL A 6 3.13 -0.31 -30.36
CA VAL A 6 2.22 0.31 -31.34
C VAL A 6 2.33 1.83 -31.34
N TYR A 7 2.44 2.43 -30.15
CA TYR A 7 2.54 3.87 -29.97
C TYR A 7 3.89 4.41 -30.52
N HIS A 8 5.00 3.83 -30.08
CA HIS A 8 6.34 4.29 -30.49
C HIS A 8 6.66 4.06 -31.97
N GLU A 9 6.12 2.99 -32.56
CA GLU A 9 6.29 2.68 -33.98
C GLU A 9 5.24 3.35 -34.87
N ALA A 10 4.34 4.15 -34.29
CA ALA A 10 3.23 4.82 -34.97
C ALA A 10 2.37 3.85 -35.82
N ARG A 11 2.28 2.58 -35.41
CA ARG A 11 1.49 1.54 -36.11
C ARG A 11 0.00 1.61 -35.71
N PHE A 12 -0.61 2.78 -35.87
CA PHE A 12 -2.02 2.97 -35.55
C PHE A 12 -2.92 2.32 -36.60
N ARG A 13 -3.95 1.63 -36.12
CA ARG A 13 -5.01 1.14 -36.99
C ARG A 13 -5.94 2.32 -37.32
N THR A 14 -6.07 2.65 -38.60
CA THR A 14 -7.05 3.63 -39.09
C THR A 14 -8.34 2.92 -39.51
N ALA A 15 -9.45 3.61 -39.42
CA ALA A 15 -10.75 3.12 -39.85
C ALA A 15 -11.52 4.23 -40.58
N GLU A 16 -12.40 3.85 -41.47
CA GLU A 16 -13.37 4.78 -42.07
C GLU A 16 -14.28 5.33 -40.96
N TRP A 17 -14.81 6.55 -41.16
CA TRP A 17 -15.62 7.23 -40.18
C TRP A 17 -16.84 6.42 -39.70
N SER A 18 -17.43 5.58 -40.57
CA SER A 18 -18.56 4.69 -40.27
C SER A 18 -18.16 3.45 -39.43
N GLN A 19 -16.86 3.19 -39.30
CA GLN A 19 -16.28 2.05 -38.58
C GLN A 19 -15.59 2.46 -37.26
N VAL A 20 -15.67 3.74 -36.91
CA VAL A 20 -15.16 4.22 -35.62
C VAL A 20 -15.99 3.60 -34.51
N GLY A 21 -15.30 3.05 -33.49
CA GLY A 21 -15.96 2.45 -32.33
C GLY A 21 -16.76 3.44 -31.50
N SER A 22 -17.53 2.92 -30.57
CA SER A 22 -18.28 3.71 -29.60
C SER A 22 -17.53 3.86 -28.29
N LEU A 23 -17.76 4.97 -27.59
CA LEU A 23 -17.32 5.19 -26.22
C LEU A 23 -18.42 4.71 -25.27
N GLY A 24 -18.06 3.82 -24.33
CA GLY A 24 -18.94 3.39 -23.24
C GLY A 24 -18.34 3.80 -21.88
N THR A 25 -19.19 3.92 -20.87
CA THR A 25 -18.79 4.15 -19.48
C THR A 25 -19.10 2.90 -18.68
N ASP A 26 -18.07 2.34 -17.99
CA ASP A 26 -18.24 1.26 -17.01
C ASP A 26 -18.05 1.82 -15.60
N THR A 27 -19.08 1.72 -14.78
CA THR A 27 -19.07 2.18 -13.38
C THR A 27 -18.79 1.06 -12.37
N SER A 28 -18.57 -0.17 -12.81
CA SER A 28 -18.40 -1.34 -11.95
C SER A 28 -16.98 -1.49 -11.36
N ALA A 29 -16.00 -0.76 -11.87
CA ALA A 29 -14.59 -0.95 -11.54
C ALA A 29 -14.30 -0.83 -10.03
N ILE A 30 -14.87 0.19 -9.36
CA ILE A 30 -14.67 0.40 -7.91
C ILE A 30 -15.22 -0.79 -7.11
N ASP A 31 -16.44 -1.24 -7.42
CA ASP A 31 -17.05 -2.37 -6.73
C ASP A 31 -16.29 -3.68 -6.94
N LEU A 32 -15.77 -3.91 -8.15
CA LEU A 32 -14.92 -5.07 -8.45
C LEU A 32 -13.63 -5.03 -7.66
N TYR A 33 -12.98 -3.88 -7.61
CA TYR A 33 -11.76 -3.66 -6.82
C TYR A 33 -11.99 -3.92 -5.34
N LEU A 34 -13.02 -3.31 -4.74
CA LEU A 34 -13.32 -3.49 -3.32
C LEU A 34 -13.65 -4.96 -2.99
N ARG A 35 -14.46 -5.63 -3.81
CA ARG A 35 -14.73 -7.07 -3.64
C ARG A 35 -13.46 -7.92 -3.77
N GLY A 36 -12.55 -7.55 -4.67
CA GLY A 36 -11.26 -8.20 -4.83
C GLY A 36 -10.46 -8.17 -3.53
N ILE A 37 -10.32 -7.01 -2.90
CA ILE A 37 -9.63 -6.84 -1.61
C ILE A 37 -10.34 -7.61 -0.49
N LEU A 38 -11.65 -7.43 -0.34
CA LEU A 38 -12.44 -8.06 0.72
C LEU A 38 -12.36 -9.59 0.66
N SER A 39 -12.19 -10.18 -0.52
CA SER A 39 -12.02 -11.62 -0.68
C SER A 39 -10.66 -12.16 -0.20
N LYS A 40 -9.70 -11.29 0.15
CA LYS A 40 -8.33 -11.65 0.51
C LYS A 40 -8.00 -11.40 1.98
N VAL A 41 -8.96 -10.94 2.77
CA VAL A 41 -8.79 -10.65 4.20
C VAL A 41 -9.91 -11.25 5.05
N ASP A 42 -9.63 -11.50 6.32
CA ASP A 42 -10.66 -11.92 7.28
C ASP A 42 -11.51 -10.71 7.72
N VAL A 43 -12.51 -10.40 6.89
CA VAL A 43 -13.43 -9.28 7.11
C VAL A 43 -14.14 -9.39 8.47
N GLU A 44 -14.49 -10.58 8.91
CA GLU A 44 -15.19 -10.78 10.18
C GLU A 44 -14.28 -10.54 11.39
N ALA A 45 -13.01 -10.90 11.31
CA ALA A 45 -12.05 -10.55 12.35
C ALA A 45 -11.90 -9.04 12.50
N ILE A 46 -11.79 -8.31 11.39
CA ILE A 46 -11.69 -6.84 11.39
C ILE A 46 -12.97 -6.22 11.95
N ARG A 47 -14.15 -6.65 11.51
CA ARG A 47 -15.46 -6.16 11.98
C ARG A 47 -15.65 -6.32 13.48
N ARG A 48 -15.28 -7.49 14.03
CA ARG A 48 -15.38 -7.75 15.47
C ARG A 48 -14.54 -6.78 16.29
N LYS A 49 -13.41 -6.30 15.75
CA LYS A 49 -12.50 -5.40 16.44
C LYS A 49 -13.03 -3.96 16.52
N LYS A 50 -13.93 -3.56 15.60
CA LYS A 50 -14.54 -2.21 15.56
C LYS A 50 -13.52 -1.07 15.52
N LEU A 51 -12.49 -1.23 14.70
CA LEU A 51 -11.39 -0.27 14.60
C LEU A 51 -11.87 1.11 14.16
N THR A 52 -11.27 2.15 14.73
CA THR A 52 -11.40 3.53 14.27
C THR A 52 -10.17 3.89 13.46
N VAL A 53 -10.36 4.36 12.21
CA VAL A 53 -9.28 4.68 11.28
C VAL A 53 -9.42 6.12 10.80
N VAL A 54 -8.32 6.86 10.87
CA VAL A 54 -8.20 8.16 10.19
C VAL A 54 -7.54 7.93 8.84
N ALA A 55 -8.23 8.25 7.75
CA ALA A 55 -7.74 8.08 6.40
C ALA A 55 -7.45 9.43 5.73
N ASP A 56 -6.27 9.58 5.17
CA ASP A 56 -5.86 10.75 4.39
C ASP A 56 -5.46 10.34 2.97
N PRO A 57 -6.40 10.33 2.02
CA PRO A 57 -6.14 10.01 0.63
C PRO A 57 -5.56 11.17 -0.20
N ALA A 58 -5.06 12.23 0.43
CA ALA A 58 -4.38 13.37 -0.23
C ALA A 58 -5.19 14.06 -1.35
N ASN A 59 -6.50 14.09 -1.29
CA ASN A 59 -7.36 14.52 -2.42
C ASN A 59 -7.17 13.70 -3.72
N GLY A 60 -6.48 12.57 -3.66
CA GLY A 60 -6.14 11.72 -4.80
C GLY A 60 -7.16 10.61 -5.08
N ALA A 61 -6.73 9.59 -5.82
CA ALA A 61 -7.56 8.45 -6.23
C ALA A 61 -8.13 7.66 -5.06
N GLY A 62 -7.44 7.62 -3.92
CA GLY A 62 -7.91 6.96 -2.69
C GLY A 62 -9.23 7.52 -2.14
N CYS A 63 -9.63 8.74 -2.50
CA CYS A 63 -10.89 9.36 -2.05
C CYS A 63 -12.14 8.54 -2.43
N VAL A 64 -12.11 7.88 -3.58
CA VAL A 64 -13.25 7.11 -4.11
C VAL A 64 -13.20 5.62 -3.77
N THR A 65 -12.16 5.16 -3.07
CA THR A 65 -11.98 3.75 -2.72
C THR A 65 -11.82 3.54 -1.21
N THR A 66 -10.86 4.20 -0.56
CA THR A 66 -10.44 3.94 0.82
C THR A 66 -11.55 4.13 1.86
N PRO A 67 -12.36 5.22 1.86
CA PRO A 67 -13.42 5.37 2.84
C PRO A 67 -14.51 4.28 2.71
N TYR A 68 -14.76 3.82 1.49
CA TYR A 68 -15.74 2.76 1.22
C TYR A 68 -15.21 1.39 1.64
N LEU A 69 -13.93 1.10 1.34
CA LEU A 69 -13.25 -0.11 1.81
C LEU A 69 -13.31 -0.22 3.33
N LEU A 70 -12.93 0.84 4.04
CA LEU A 70 -12.94 0.87 5.50
C LEU A 70 -14.34 0.65 6.09
N ARG A 71 -15.38 1.25 5.50
CA ARG A 71 -16.76 1.00 5.92
C ARG A 71 -17.19 -0.44 5.66
N ALA A 72 -16.81 -1.01 4.51
CA ALA A 72 -17.08 -2.42 4.19
C ALA A 72 -16.38 -3.38 5.16
N LEU A 73 -15.20 -3.00 5.65
CA LEU A 73 -14.47 -3.71 6.71
C LEU A 73 -15.07 -3.48 8.12
N GLY A 74 -16.12 -2.65 8.27
CA GLY A 74 -16.79 -2.38 9.54
C GLY A 74 -16.04 -1.40 10.44
N CYS A 75 -15.11 -0.61 9.90
CA CYS A 75 -14.38 0.40 10.64
C CYS A 75 -15.20 1.70 10.80
N ARG A 76 -14.98 2.41 11.91
CA ARG A 76 -15.33 3.82 12.04
C ARG A 76 -14.29 4.65 11.31
N VAL A 77 -14.71 5.53 10.40
CA VAL A 77 -13.81 6.27 9.50
C VAL A 77 -13.91 7.76 9.73
N LEU A 78 -12.77 8.41 9.94
CA LEU A 78 -12.58 9.84 9.81
C LEU A 78 -11.72 10.08 8.57
N THR A 79 -12.07 11.07 7.77
CA THR A 79 -11.35 11.33 6.51
C THR A 79 -10.78 12.74 6.52
N LEU A 80 -9.49 12.87 6.30
CA LEU A 80 -8.79 14.12 5.97
C LEU A 80 -8.60 14.15 4.44
N ASN A 81 -8.65 15.34 3.83
CA ASN A 81 -8.39 15.50 2.39
C ASN A 81 -9.16 14.51 1.50
N GLY A 82 -10.41 14.22 1.88
CA GLY A 82 -11.20 13.13 1.32
C GLY A 82 -12.03 13.48 0.08
N GLN A 83 -11.85 14.65 -0.53
CA GLN A 83 -12.50 15.07 -1.76
C GLN A 83 -11.50 15.02 -2.92
N PRO A 84 -11.80 14.34 -4.04
CA PRO A 84 -10.90 14.31 -5.20
C PRO A 84 -10.63 15.70 -5.75
N ASP A 85 -9.36 16.09 -5.81
CA ASP A 85 -8.91 17.33 -6.40
C ASP A 85 -7.46 17.17 -6.90
N GLY A 86 -7.28 17.19 -8.23
CA GLY A 86 -5.96 17.03 -8.85
C GLY A 86 -4.95 18.15 -8.58
N ALA A 87 -5.35 19.24 -7.90
CA ALA A 87 -4.43 20.27 -7.42
C ALA A 87 -3.82 19.92 -6.04
N PHE A 88 -4.30 18.87 -5.36
CA PHE A 88 -3.83 18.42 -4.04
C PHE A 88 -3.80 19.54 -2.98
N PRO A 89 -4.92 20.27 -2.74
CA PRO A 89 -4.90 21.47 -1.91
C PRO A 89 -4.66 21.19 -0.43
N GLY A 90 -4.92 19.98 0.05
CA GLY A 90 -4.81 19.63 1.46
C GLY A 90 -3.38 19.36 1.91
N ARG A 91 -2.58 18.69 1.08
CA ARG A 91 -1.16 18.44 1.26
C ARG A 91 -0.51 17.98 -0.04
N LEU A 92 0.81 18.01 -0.12
CA LEU A 92 1.52 17.36 -1.22
C LEU A 92 1.21 15.85 -1.23
N PRO A 93 1.04 15.23 -2.42
CA PRO A 93 0.57 13.85 -2.50
C PRO A 93 1.58 12.80 -2.01
N GLU A 94 2.88 13.14 -1.88
CA GLU A 94 3.88 12.26 -1.31
C GLU A 94 3.70 12.12 0.22
N PRO A 95 3.44 10.91 0.76
CA PRO A 95 3.12 10.71 2.18
C PRO A 95 4.38 10.62 3.06
N THR A 96 5.20 11.67 3.06
CA THR A 96 6.35 11.81 3.96
C THR A 96 5.93 12.40 5.30
N ILE A 97 6.78 12.25 6.32
CA ILE A 97 6.48 12.74 7.67
C ILE A 97 6.21 14.26 7.67
N GLU A 98 6.88 15.00 6.80
CA GLU A 98 6.75 16.46 6.68
C GLU A 98 5.36 16.87 6.16
N HIS A 99 4.71 16.01 5.39
CA HIS A 99 3.40 16.28 4.80
C HIS A 99 2.23 15.73 5.61
N LEU A 100 2.49 14.94 6.66
CA LEU A 100 1.46 14.25 7.42
C LEU A 100 1.13 14.87 8.78
N GLY A 101 1.50 16.14 9.03
CA GLY A 101 1.33 16.80 10.32
C GLY A 101 -0.10 16.71 10.86
N ASP A 102 -1.12 16.91 10.03
CA ASP A 102 -2.52 16.76 10.45
C ASP A 102 -2.88 15.32 10.80
N LEU A 103 -2.44 14.33 10.02
CA LEU A 103 -2.71 12.93 10.32
C LEU A 103 -2.07 12.51 11.64
N LEU A 104 -0.80 12.87 11.87
CA LEU A 104 -0.06 12.58 13.11
C LEU A 104 -0.76 13.17 14.35
N ARG A 105 -1.35 14.35 14.21
CA ARG A 105 -2.09 15.04 15.28
C ARG A 105 -3.49 14.47 15.50
N VAL A 106 -4.23 14.23 14.42
CA VAL A 106 -5.65 13.84 14.50
C VAL A 106 -5.82 12.40 14.99
N VAL A 107 -4.91 11.49 14.67
CA VAL A 107 -5.01 10.08 15.09
C VAL A 107 -5.15 9.94 16.61
N PRO A 108 -4.23 10.45 17.44
CA PRO A 108 -4.39 10.37 18.91
C PRO A 108 -5.54 11.23 19.44
N GLU A 109 -5.80 12.43 18.89
CA GLU A 109 -6.91 13.28 19.32
C GLU A 109 -8.28 12.60 19.11
N ALA A 110 -8.44 11.88 17.99
CA ALA A 110 -9.65 11.11 17.70
C ALA A 110 -9.71 9.76 18.41
N LYS A 111 -8.67 9.39 19.15
CA LYS A 111 -8.49 8.05 19.74
C LYS A 111 -8.66 6.95 18.69
N ALA A 112 -8.10 7.18 17.52
CA ALA A 112 -8.13 6.20 16.45
C ALA A 112 -7.07 5.11 16.66
N ASP A 113 -7.37 3.91 16.20
CA ASP A 113 -6.46 2.76 16.31
C ASP A 113 -5.34 2.83 15.28
N VAL A 114 -5.62 3.42 14.10
CA VAL A 114 -4.69 3.50 12.97
C VAL A 114 -4.97 4.77 12.17
N GLY A 115 -3.91 5.45 11.76
CA GLY A 115 -3.92 6.43 10.65
C GLY A 115 -3.36 5.82 9.39
N VAL A 116 -3.92 6.17 8.23
CA VAL A 116 -3.39 5.79 6.92
C VAL A 116 -3.34 6.99 5.99
N ALA A 117 -2.20 7.17 5.31
CA ALA A 117 -2.02 8.14 4.25
C ALA A 117 -1.72 7.44 2.93
N HIS A 118 -2.39 7.87 1.86
CA HIS A 118 -2.05 7.46 0.50
C HIS A 118 -1.28 8.56 -0.24
N ASP A 119 -0.62 8.19 -1.31
CA ASP A 119 -0.14 9.10 -2.33
C ASP A 119 -1.22 9.45 -3.36
N GLY A 120 -0.87 10.18 -4.41
CA GLY A 120 -1.84 10.74 -5.35
C GLY A 120 -2.68 9.70 -6.10
N ASP A 121 -2.09 8.57 -6.49
CA ASP A 121 -2.75 7.46 -7.20
C ASP A 121 -3.13 6.28 -6.27
N ALA A 122 -2.83 6.40 -4.97
CA ALA A 122 -3.14 5.44 -3.91
C ALA A 122 -2.53 4.05 -4.10
N ASP A 123 -1.40 3.96 -4.81
CA ASP A 123 -0.65 2.71 -4.92
C ASP A 123 0.23 2.44 -3.67
N ARG A 124 0.40 3.47 -2.80
CA ARG A 124 1.12 3.39 -1.53
C ARG A 124 0.21 3.63 -0.32
N ALA A 125 0.58 3.01 0.79
CA ALA A 125 -0.02 3.26 2.10
C ALA A 125 1.08 3.42 3.15
N ILE A 126 1.09 4.57 3.82
CA ILE A 126 1.92 4.88 4.98
C ILE A 126 1.02 4.98 6.20
N PHE A 127 1.49 4.51 7.34
CA PHE A 127 0.67 4.39 8.53
C PHE A 127 1.14 5.27 9.67
N VAL A 128 0.19 5.57 10.55
CA VAL A 128 0.41 6.24 11.83
C VAL A 128 -0.22 5.36 12.90
N ASP A 129 0.49 5.10 13.99
CA ASP A 129 -0.04 4.32 15.09
C ASP A 129 -0.95 5.15 16.00
N GLU A 130 -1.61 4.50 16.95
CA GLU A 130 -2.57 5.11 17.89
C GLU A 130 -1.95 6.21 18.78
N THR A 131 -0.62 6.27 18.87
CA THR A 131 0.08 7.33 19.62
C THR A 131 0.38 8.57 18.78
N GLY A 132 0.11 8.50 17.47
CA GLY A 132 0.47 9.55 16.50
C GLY A 132 1.88 9.40 15.94
N ALA A 133 2.55 8.26 16.17
CA ALA A 133 3.88 8.03 15.63
C ALA A 133 3.83 7.57 14.16
N PHE A 134 4.68 8.18 13.33
CA PHE A 134 4.86 7.82 11.93
C PHE A 134 5.51 6.44 11.79
N LEU A 135 4.90 5.55 11.03
CA LEU A 135 5.49 4.28 10.66
C LEU A 135 6.27 4.42 9.34
N PHE A 136 7.57 4.26 9.43
CA PHE A 136 8.37 4.10 8.21
C PHE A 136 7.92 2.86 7.44
N GLY A 137 7.84 2.96 6.12
CA GLY A 137 7.25 1.91 5.29
C GLY A 137 8.01 0.58 5.32
N ASP A 138 9.29 0.57 5.69
CA ASP A 138 10.04 -0.66 5.94
C ASP A 138 9.50 -1.47 7.12
N LYS A 139 8.95 -0.81 8.14
CA LYS A 139 8.32 -1.47 9.30
C LYS A 139 6.96 -2.07 8.95
N SER A 140 6.13 -1.33 8.20
CA SER A 140 4.86 -1.88 7.69
C SER A 140 5.11 -3.05 6.72
N LEU A 141 6.11 -2.93 5.85
CA LEU A 141 6.53 -4.00 4.94
C LEU A 141 6.98 -5.25 5.73
N ALA A 142 7.81 -5.08 6.78
CA ALA A 142 8.28 -6.19 7.62
C ALA A 142 7.14 -6.84 8.43
N LEU A 143 6.24 -6.03 9.00
CA LEU A 143 5.08 -6.52 9.75
C LEU A 143 4.17 -7.38 8.87
N LEU A 144 3.89 -6.92 7.65
CA LEU A 144 3.05 -7.63 6.70
C LEU A 144 3.76 -8.86 6.11
N ALA A 145 5.07 -8.79 5.86
CA ALA A 145 5.86 -9.96 5.45
C ALA A 145 5.78 -11.08 6.49
N ARG A 146 5.91 -10.75 7.79
CA ARG A 146 5.77 -11.73 8.87
C ARG A 146 4.40 -12.43 8.80
N SER A 147 3.33 -11.67 8.66
CA SER A 147 1.98 -12.22 8.56
C SER A 147 1.76 -13.06 7.31
N GLU A 148 2.27 -12.60 6.15
CA GLU A 148 2.10 -13.33 4.89
C GLU A 148 2.94 -14.61 4.81
N LEU A 149 4.04 -14.71 5.55
CA LEU A 149 4.91 -15.90 5.61
C LEU A 149 4.52 -16.87 6.71
N GLU A 150 3.67 -16.48 7.66
CA GLU A 150 3.32 -17.29 8.82
C GLU A 150 2.81 -18.67 8.42
N GLY A 151 3.49 -19.72 8.91
CA GLY A 151 3.12 -21.13 8.69
C GLY A 151 3.35 -21.67 7.27
N ARG A 152 3.77 -20.84 6.31
CA ARG A 152 3.96 -21.28 4.90
C ARG A 152 5.33 -20.95 4.31
N GLY A 153 6.06 -19.99 4.92
CA GLY A 153 7.28 -19.48 4.32
C GLY A 153 7.04 -18.85 2.95
N GLY A 154 8.07 -18.82 2.11
CA GLY A 154 7.96 -18.34 0.73
C GLY A 154 9.05 -17.34 0.35
N LEU A 155 9.03 -16.87 -0.90
CA LEU A 155 9.95 -15.88 -1.40
C LEU A 155 9.37 -14.48 -1.27
N VAL A 156 10.16 -13.56 -0.71
CA VAL A 156 9.87 -12.12 -0.63
C VAL A 156 10.82 -11.37 -1.56
N VAL A 157 10.30 -10.44 -2.36
CA VAL A 157 11.11 -9.62 -3.27
C VAL A 157 11.03 -8.15 -2.87
N THR A 158 12.18 -7.49 -2.79
CA THR A 158 12.29 -6.09 -2.38
C THR A 158 13.52 -5.44 -3.03
N PRO A 159 13.58 -4.10 -3.20
CA PRO A 159 14.79 -3.47 -3.71
C PRO A 159 15.92 -3.44 -2.67
N VAL A 160 17.13 -3.14 -3.16
CA VAL A 160 18.33 -3.04 -2.31
C VAL A 160 18.26 -1.89 -1.30
N SER A 161 17.37 -0.92 -1.50
CA SER A 161 17.16 0.24 -0.60
C SER A 161 16.40 -0.12 0.69
N THR A 162 15.78 -1.30 0.76
CA THR A 162 14.99 -1.71 1.93
C THR A 162 15.87 -2.08 3.11
N SER A 163 15.46 -1.67 4.31
CA SER A 163 16.12 -1.95 5.58
C SER A 163 16.33 -3.44 5.86
N SER A 164 17.37 -3.77 6.62
CA SER A 164 17.67 -5.14 7.04
C SER A 164 16.62 -5.73 8.00
N VAL A 165 15.72 -4.93 8.56
CA VAL A 165 14.60 -5.43 9.37
C VAL A 165 13.77 -6.47 8.63
N LEU A 166 13.56 -6.27 7.33
CA LEU A 166 12.81 -7.22 6.49
C LEU A 166 13.54 -8.56 6.37
N GLU A 167 14.87 -8.53 6.25
CA GLU A 167 15.71 -9.75 6.11
C GLU A 167 15.62 -10.65 7.33
N ASP A 168 15.72 -10.04 8.52
CA ASP A 168 15.58 -10.79 9.77
C ASP A 168 14.16 -11.39 9.91
N VAL A 169 13.14 -10.59 9.65
CA VAL A 169 11.74 -11.04 9.74
C VAL A 169 11.44 -12.18 8.76
N VAL A 170 11.93 -12.07 7.51
CA VAL A 170 11.74 -13.12 6.49
C VAL A 170 12.47 -14.40 6.87
N ARG A 171 13.72 -14.31 7.35
CA ARG A 171 14.50 -15.44 7.82
C ARG A 171 13.81 -16.14 9.00
N ASP A 172 13.38 -15.37 10.00
CA ASP A 172 12.75 -15.89 11.22
C ASP A 172 11.38 -16.54 10.93
N ALA A 173 10.69 -16.09 9.87
CA ALA A 173 9.47 -16.71 9.36
C ALA A 173 9.72 -17.91 8.42
N GLY A 174 10.96 -18.35 8.26
CA GLY A 174 11.34 -19.48 7.38
C GLY A 174 11.22 -19.17 5.89
N GLY A 175 11.19 -17.88 5.51
CA GLY A 175 11.14 -17.42 4.13
C GLY A 175 12.53 -17.24 3.50
N LYS A 176 12.52 -16.86 2.23
CA LYS A 176 13.70 -16.44 1.46
C LYS A 176 13.50 -15.02 0.94
N MET A 177 14.59 -14.31 0.71
CA MET A 177 14.52 -12.94 0.20
C MET A 177 15.36 -12.79 -1.08
N LEU A 178 14.81 -12.08 -2.07
CA LEU A 178 15.49 -11.65 -3.28
C LEU A 178 15.53 -10.12 -3.32
N ARG A 179 16.72 -9.56 -3.47
CA ARG A 179 16.90 -8.11 -3.65
C ARG A 179 17.03 -7.75 -5.12
N THR A 180 16.35 -6.69 -5.53
CA THR A 180 16.37 -6.17 -6.91
C THR A 180 16.97 -4.75 -6.94
N LYS A 181 17.12 -4.19 -8.14
CA LYS A 181 17.26 -2.75 -8.32
C LYS A 181 15.96 -2.05 -7.87
N VAL A 182 16.07 -0.76 -7.54
CA VAL A 182 14.93 0.09 -7.18
C VAL A 182 13.99 0.26 -8.37
N GLY A 183 12.70 0.23 -8.09
CA GLY A 183 11.64 0.44 -9.08
C GLY A 183 10.56 -0.64 -9.04
N SER A 184 9.33 -0.23 -8.78
CA SER A 184 8.20 -1.15 -8.63
C SER A 184 7.97 -2.10 -9.81
N PRO A 185 8.16 -1.69 -11.10
CA PRO A 185 8.05 -2.62 -12.21
C PRO A 185 9.13 -3.72 -12.19
N ILE A 186 10.33 -3.41 -11.66
CA ILE A 186 11.43 -4.39 -11.55
C ILE A 186 11.08 -5.40 -10.46
N VAL A 187 10.62 -4.92 -9.31
CA VAL A 187 10.16 -5.76 -8.19
C VAL A 187 9.03 -6.68 -8.65
N ALA A 188 7.98 -6.12 -9.28
CA ALA A 188 6.82 -6.88 -9.74
C ALA A 188 7.18 -7.98 -10.76
N ARG A 189 8.06 -7.67 -11.74
CA ARG A 189 8.54 -8.64 -12.71
C ARG A 189 9.35 -9.77 -12.07
N ALA A 190 10.24 -9.43 -11.14
CA ALA A 190 10.99 -10.43 -10.38
C ALA A 190 10.06 -11.32 -9.55
N MET A 191 9.06 -10.73 -8.89
CA MET A 191 8.04 -11.48 -8.14
C MET A 191 7.30 -12.47 -9.03
N PHE A 192 6.88 -12.04 -10.22
CA PHE A 192 6.18 -12.89 -11.16
C PHE A 192 7.06 -14.03 -11.68
N ALA A 193 8.31 -13.73 -12.05
CA ALA A 193 9.26 -14.70 -12.62
C ALA A 193 9.68 -15.77 -11.60
N GLU A 194 9.86 -15.37 -10.34
CA GLU A 194 10.38 -16.23 -9.27
C GLU A 194 9.27 -16.86 -8.41
N GLY A 195 7.99 -16.58 -8.69
CA GLY A 195 6.87 -17.10 -7.92
C GLY A 195 6.83 -16.59 -6.47
N ALA A 196 7.20 -15.33 -6.25
CA ALA A 196 7.19 -14.73 -4.92
C ALA A 196 5.78 -14.61 -4.35
N VAL A 197 5.66 -14.75 -3.04
CA VAL A 197 4.37 -14.69 -2.32
C VAL A 197 4.07 -13.30 -1.77
N PHE A 198 5.10 -12.45 -1.63
CA PHE A 198 5.01 -11.11 -1.09
C PHE A 198 6.17 -10.24 -1.58
N GLY A 199 6.00 -8.95 -1.63
CA GLY A 199 7.07 -8.02 -1.96
C GLY A 199 6.63 -6.57 -1.89
N GLY A 200 7.55 -5.67 -2.18
CA GLY A 200 7.29 -4.23 -2.15
C GLY A 200 8.52 -3.41 -1.85
N GLU A 201 8.28 -2.12 -1.68
CA GLU A 201 9.28 -1.10 -1.42
C GLU A 201 9.03 -0.42 -0.08
N GLU A 202 10.08 0.08 0.54
CA GLU A 202 10.03 0.76 1.84
C GLU A 202 9.30 2.11 1.82
N ASN A 203 8.85 2.56 0.66
CA ASN A 203 8.05 3.78 0.49
C ASN A 203 6.53 3.57 0.71
N GLY A 204 6.11 2.38 1.16
CA GLY A 204 4.71 2.01 1.38
C GLY A 204 4.04 1.34 0.19
N GLY A 205 4.76 1.11 -0.90
CA GLY A 205 4.27 0.40 -2.09
C GLY A 205 4.42 -1.11 -1.95
N ILE A 206 3.39 -1.81 -1.51
CA ILE A 206 3.41 -3.25 -1.23
C ILE A 206 2.61 -4.02 -2.27
N ILE A 207 3.12 -5.20 -2.64
CA ILE A 207 2.56 -6.07 -3.69
C ILE A 207 2.15 -7.40 -3.06
N PHE A 208 0.89 -7.77 -3.28
CA PHE A 208 0.31 -9.04 -2.86
C PHE A 208 -0.09 -9.86 -4.10
N PRO A 209 0.74 -10.82 -4.56
CA PRO A 209 0.47 -11.60 -5.77
C PRO A 209 -0.87 -12.35 -5.76
N ALA A 210 -1.36 -12.71 -4.57
CA ALA A 210 -2.68 -13.31 -4.41
C ALA A 210 -3.83 -12.37 -4.81
N HIS A 211 -3.57 -11.06 -4.89
CA HIS A 211 -4.49 -10.03 -5.37
C HIS A 211 -4.08 -9.56 -6.77
N GLN A 212 -2.89 -8.96 -6.91
CA GLN A 212 -2.34 -8.51 -8.19
C GLN A 212 -0.82 -8.28 -8.11
N PHE A 213 -0.14 -8.27 -9.26
CA PHE A 213 1.29 -7.94 -9.36
C PHE A 213 1.53 -6.43 -9.54
N CYS A 214 0.87 -5.62 -8.74
CA CYS A 214 1.01 -4.17 -8.70
C CYS A 214 0.97 -3.72 -7.25
N ARG A 215 1.64 -2.61 -6.93
CA ARG A 215 1.49 -1.96 -5.62
C ARG A 215 0.03 -1.58 -5.41
N ASP A 216 -0.45 -1.72 -4.18
CA ASP A 216 -1.86 -1.47 -3.86
C ASP A 216 -2.00 -0.98 -2.41
N GLY A 217 -2.25 0.31 -2.24
CA GLY A 217 -2.42 0.93 -0.92
C GLY A 217 -3.69 0.46 -0.21
N GLY A 218 -4.77 0.20 -0.93
CA GLY A 218 -6.01 -0.32 -0.34
C GLY A 218 -5.87 -1.74 0.17
N MET A 219 -5.21 -2.61 -0.59
CA MET A 219 -4.90 -3.98 -0.15
C MET A 219 -3.95 -3.98 1.04
N THR A 220 -2.91 -3.12 1.00
CA THR A 220 -1.96 -2.92 2.10
C THR A 220 -2.67 -2.50 3.38
N LEU A 221 -3.59 -1.55 3.29
CA LEU A 221 -4.42 -1.11 4.42
C LEU A 221 -5.27 -2.26 4.97
N ALA A 222 -5.99 -2.97 4.12
CA ALA A 222 -6.86 -4.07 4.56
C ALA A 222 -6.06 -5.18 5.26
N LYS A 223 -4.88 -5.52 4.76
CA LYS A 223 -3.96 -6.49 5.37
C LYS A 223 -3.39 -6.01 6.71
N LEU A 224 -3.04 -4.75 6.85
CA LEU A 224 -2.60 -4.21 8.13
C LEU A 224 -3.72 -4.29 9.19
N LEU A 225 -4.95 -3.91 8.82
CA LEU A 225 -6.10 -4.00 9.72
C LEU A 225 -6.42 -5.45 10.11
N GLU A 226 -6.23 -6.41 9.19
CA GLU A 226 -6.34 -7.84 9.50
C GLU A 226 -5.33 -8.27 10.56
N VAL A 227 -4.06 -7.84 10.43
CA VAL A 227 -3.00 -8.12 11.40
C VAL A 227 -3.33 -7.52 12.78
N VAL A 228 -3.72 -6.24 12.82
CA VAL A 228 -4.12 -5.58 14.07
C VAL A 228 -5.32 -6.28 14.73
N ALA A 229 -6.29 -6.72 13.92
CA ALA A 229 -7.47 -7.41 14.44
C ALA A 229 -7.15 -8.80 14.99
N ARG A 230 -6.32 -9.58 14.31
CA ARG A 230 -5.91 -10.93 14.72
C ARG A 230 -5.01 -10.93 15.94
N GLU A 231 -4.01 -10.08 15.97
CA GLU A 231 -3.06 -9.97 17.08
C GLU A 231 -3.71 -9.38 18.34
N GLY A 232 -4.75 -8.56 18.17
CA GLY A 232 -5.46 -7.93 19.28
C GLY A 232 -4.66 -6.87 20.05
N LYS A 233 -3.49 -6.49 19.54
CA LYS A 233 -2.57 -5.51 20.12
C LYS A 233 -2.63 -4.19 19.36
N PRO A 234 -2.29 -3.05 20.00
CA PRO A 234 -2.16 -1.78 19.32
C PRO A 234 -1.02 -1.84 18.29
N LEU A 235 -1.10 -1.01 17.25
CA LEU A 235 -0.13 -1.01 16.15
C LEU A 235 1.28 -0.67 16.64
N SER A 236 1.42 0.27 17.58
CA SER A 236 2.71 0.62 18.20
C SER A 236 3.41 -0.59 18.84
N ALA A 237 2.64 -1.45 19.53
CA ALA A 237 3.20 -2.65 20.16
C ALA A 237 3.62 -3.71 19.12
N LEU A 238 2.87 -3.85 18.01
CA LEU A 238 3.22 -4.77 16.93
C LEU A 238 4.52 -4.35 16.24
N VAL A 239 4.68 -3.05 15.99
CA VAL A 239 5.88 -2.45 15.39
C VAL A 239 7.07 -2.48 16.37
N GLY A 240 6.82 -2.21 17.66
CA GLY A 240 7.85 -2.27 18.70
C GLY A 240 8.44 -3.67 18.92
N ALA A 241 7.72 -4.72 18.52
CA ALA A 241 8.19 -6.11 18.59
C ALA A 241 9.07 -6.52 17.38
N LEU A 242 9.21 -5.66 16.35
CA LEU A 242 10.12 -5.91 15.23
C LEU A 242 11.57 -5.62 15.63
N PRO A 243 12.55 -6.25 14.97
CA PRO A 243 13.95 -5.87 15.11
C PRO A 243 14.16 -4.37 14.85
N GLN A 244 14.96 -3.72 15.69
CA GLN A 244 15.19 -2.29 15.60
C GLN A 244 16.43 -2.00 14.76
N TYR A 245 16.22 -1.28 13.66
CA TYR A 245 17.27 -0.80 12.76
C TYR A 245 17.12 0.71 12.53
N SER A 246 18.24 1.38 12.31
CA SER A 246 18.26 2.77 11.85
C SER A 246 18.59 2.78 10.36
N LEU A 247 17.73 3.41 9.56
CA LEU A 247 17.96 3.62 8.13
C LEU A 247 18.36 5.08 7.91
N SER A 248 19.52 5.31 7.31
CA SER A 248 19.97 6.64 6.88
C SER A 248 20.02 6.67 5.35
N LYS A 249 19.36 7.64 4.74
CA LYS A 249 19.41 7.91 3.30
C LYS A 249 20.06 9.26 3.06
N ALA A 250 20.94 9.33 2.07
CA ALA A 250 21.57 10.57 1.63
C ALA A 250 21.48 10.69 0.11
N THR A 251 21.23 11.91 -0.35
CA THR A 251 21.30 12.24 -1.78
C THR A 251 22.66 12.87 -2.06
N VAL A 252 23.35 12.36 -3.06
CA VAL A 252 24.65 12.91 -3.52
C VAL A 252 24.45 13.42 -4.94
N GLU A 253 24.72 14.70 -5.14
CA GLU A 253 24.79 15.29 -6.48
C GLU A 253 26.10 14.85 -7.14
N VAL A 254 26.01 14.23 -8.30
CA VAL A 254 27.18 13.82 -9.11
C VAL A 254 27.22 14.72 -10.34
N PRO A 255 28.34 15.40 -10.62
CA PRO A 255 28.46 16.13 -11.89
C PRO A 255 28.33 15.15 -13.05
N VAL A 256 27.52 15.51 -14.05
CA VAL A 256 27.33 14.76 -15.29
C VAL A 256 28.43 15.09 -16.29
#